data_dbbc701d1f02de26b44dbafb975e7b09
#
_entry.id   dbbc701d1f02de26b44dbafb975e7b09
#
_cell.length_a   1.000
_cell.length_b   1.000
_cell.length_c   1.000
_cell.angle_alpha   90.00
_cell.angle_beta   90.00
_cell.angle_gamma   90.00
#
_symmetry.space_group_name_H-M   'P 1'
#
loop_
_entity.id
_entity.type
_entity.pdbx_description
1 polymer ?
#
loop_
_entity_poly.entity_id
_entity_poly.type
_entity_poly.pdbx_seq_one_letter_code
_entity_poly.pdbx_strand_id
1 'polypeptide(L)'
;VKHIKYDWGRAFDLYELEQQLERKCYEALLICHNETSSGITQDAPAIAEMCNRYQTSFILDGITSIGGLPVDLTAWNVEAAAMGAQKCTAGPSGIAAIAFNSRFHDRCKAIKEQGDINALFYLDFISAYSKGNDDQTPWTPAINLAMGWSAALNTLKEEGLAKRWERCHNLSNGVQNLFSDLGFELLADLSQRSPTAVSYTHLRAHETRNY
;
A
#
# COMPACT_ATOMS: atom_id res chain seq x y z
N VAL A 1 5.03 16.80 -10.60
CA VAL A 1 5.18 15.85 -9.48
C VAL A 1 6.51 16.11 -8.80
N LYS A 2 6.53 16.14 -7.46
CA LYS A 2 7.76 16.18 -6.65
C LYS A 2 7.99 14.78 -6.06
N HIS A 3 9.21 14.26 -6.20
CA HIS A 3 9.65 13.04 -5.55
C HIS A 3 10.52 13.40 -4.34
N ILE A 4 10.17 12.89 -3.16
CA ILE A 4 11.00 12.96 -1.96
C ILE A 4 11.69 11.60 -1.85
N LYS A 5 13.02 11.60 -1.75
CA LYS A 5 13.84 10.38 -1.71
C LYS A 5 14.47 10.25 -0.34
N TYR A 6 14.46 9.04 0.19
CA TYR A 6 15.10 8.65 1.43
C TYR A 6 16.09 7.50 1.16
N ASP A 7 17.02 7.32 2.06
CA ASP A 7 17.98 6.23 1.96
C ASP A 7 17.30 4.87 2.12
N TRP A 8 17.86 3.87 1.49
CA TRP A 8 17.41 2.49 1.64
C TRP A 8 17.47 2.06 3.11
N GLY A 9 16.44 1.37 3.58
CA GLY A 9 16.36 0.92 4.97
C GLY A 9 15.86 1.98 5.95
N ARG A 10 15.50 3.19 5.48
CA ARG A 10 14.99 4.29 6.30
C ARG A 10 13.53 4.59 5.96
N ALA A 11 12.69 4.73 6.99
CA ALA A 11 11.37 5.31 6.82
C ALA A 11 11.45 6.82 6.56
N PHE A 12 10.34 7.41 6.22
CA PHE A 12 10.26 8.85 6.00
C PHE A 12 10.59 9.61 7.29
N ASP A 13 11.40 10.65 7.16
CA ASP A 13 11.55 11.65 8.22
C ASP A 13 10.26 12.48 8.26
N LEU A 14 9.46 12.27 9.30
CA LEU A 14 8.16 12.92 9.46
C LEU A 14 8.30 14.44 9.61
N TYR A 15 9.37 14.92 10.24
CA TYR A 15 9.61 16.35 10.39
C TYR A 15 9.94 16.99 9.03
N GLU A 16 10.81 16.36 8.23
CA GLU A 16 11.10 16.84 6.88
C GLU A 16 9.85 16.83 6.00
N LEU A 17 9.06 15.75 6.06
CA LEU A 17 7.81 15.62 5.32
C LEU A 17 6.84 16.74 5.69
N GLU A 18 6.65 17.00 6.99
CA GLU A 18 5.77 18.07 7.48
C GLU A 18 6.20 19.43 6.96
N GLN A 19 7.50 19.75 7.01
CA GLN A 19 8.03 20.98 6.45
C GLN A 19 7.78 21.13 4.94
N GLN A 20 7.79 20.04 4.19
CA GLN A 20 7.45 20.10 2.77
C GLN A 20 5.98 20.43 2.56
N LEU A 21 5.09 19.81 3.33
CA LEU A 21 3.64 20.07 3.27
C LEU A 21 3.31 21.51 3.70
N GLU A 22 3.97 22.01 4.74
CA GLU A 22 3.78 23.38 5.25
C GLU A 22 4.21 24.45 4.22
N ARG A 23 5.36 24.24 3.57
CA ARG A 23 5.93 25.22 2.62
C ARG A 23 5.21 25.32 1.30
N LYS A 24 4.46 24.30 0.93
CA LYS A 24 3.82 24.21 -0.38
C LYS A 24 2.51 23.46 -0.31
N CYS A 25 1.45 24.04 -0.87
CA CYS A 25 0.19 23.34 -1.08
C CYS A 25 0.36 22.24 -2.13
N TYR A 26 0.29 20.98 -1.70
CA TYR A 26 0.21 19.84 -2.60
C TYR A 26 -1.24 19.36 -2.69
N GLU A 27 -1.68 19.02 -3.89
CA GLU A 27 -3.02 18.45 -4.08
C GLU A 27 -3.13 17.06 -3.45
N ALA A 28 -2.08 16.26 -3.57
CA ALA A 28 -2.04 14.91 -3.03
C ALA A 28 -0.64 14.50 -2.59
N LEU A 29 -0.58 13.65 -1.57
CA LEU A 29 0.59 12.87 -1.16
C LEU A 29 0.30 11.40 -1.41
N LEU A 30 1.14 10.73 -2.20
CA LEU A 30 1.09 9.30 -2.44
C LEU A 30 2.29 8.65 -1.75
N ILE A 31 2.04 7.62 -0.95
CA ILE A 31 3.09 6.82 -0.31
C ILE A 31 2.88 5.32 -0.53
N CYS A 32 3.98 4.57 -0.54
CA CYS A 32 3.96 3.14 -0.31
C CYS A 32 3.97 2.90 1.20
N HIS A 33 2.89 2.30 1.74
CA HIS A 33 2.76 2.08 3.19
C HIS A 33 3.77 1.06 3.70
N ASN A 34 3.95 -0.02 2.95
CA ASN A 34 4.83 -1.12 3.32
C ASN A 34 5.69 -1.52 2.13
N GLU A 35 6.97 -1.13 2.15
CA GLU A 35 7.91 -1.34 1.05
C GLU A 35 8.66 -2.66 1.24
N THR A 36 8.36 -3.62 0.38
CA THR A 36 8.91 -4.98 0.48
C THR A 36 10.39 -5.07 0.12
N SER A 37 10.87 -4.20 -0.78
CA SER A 37 12.28 -4.21 -1.22
C SER A 37 13.24 -3.82 -0.11
N SER A 38 12.81 -2.98 0.82
CA SER A 38 13.58 -2.54 1.99
C SER A 38 13.10 -3.14 3.31
N GLY A 39 11.92 -3.75 3.34
CA GLY A 39 11.32 -4.31 4.56
C GLY A 39 10.85 -3.25 5.55
N ILE A 40 10.38 -2.08 5.04
CA ILE A 40 9.96 -0.95 5.87
C ILE A 40 8.44 -0.77 5.84
N THR A 41 7.89 -0.43 7.00
CA THR A 41 6.52 0.09 7.13
C THR A 41 6.57 1.55 7.54
N GLN A 42 5.87 2.42 6.82
CA GLN A 42 5.75 3.84 7.12
C GLN A 42 4.69 4.09 8.21
N ASP A 43 4.86 5.15 8.98
CA ASP A 43 3.86 5.59 9.95
C ASP A 43 2.70 6.30 9.23
N ALA A 44 1.82 5.50 8.61
CA ALA A 44 0.69 6.03 7.85
C ALA A 44 -0.30 6.84 8.72
N PRO A 45 -0.60 6.50 9.99
CA PRO A 45 -1.40 7.35 10.87
C PRO A 45 -0.84 8.76 11.04
N ALA A 46 0.46 8.90 11.37
CA ALA A 46 1.09 10.20 11.52
C ALA A 46 1.10 11.01 10.22
N ILE A 47 1.37 10.35 9.10
CA ILE A 47 1.32 10.98 7.76
C ILE A 47 -0.10 11.43 7.43
N ALA A 48 -1.11 10.64 7.76
CA ALA A 48 -2.52 10.97 7.56
C ALA A 48 -2.94 12.24 8.35
N GLU A 49 -2.50 12.36 9.59
CA GLU A 49 -2.73 13.56 10.40
C GLU A 49 -2.12 14.81 9.77
N MET A 50 -0.89 14.70 9.24
CA MET A 50 -0.26 15.80 8.49
C MET A 50 -1.05 16.15 7.24
N CYS A 51 -1.46 15.17 6.44
CA CYS A 51 -2.25 15.39 5.24
C CYS A 51 -3.56 16.12 5.56
N ASN A 52 -4.23 15.72 6.64
CA ASN A 52 -5.45 16.40 7.12
C ASN A 52 -5.18 17.85 7.55
N ARG A 53 -4.09 18.10 8.29
CA ARG A 53 -3.69 19.43 8.76
C ARG A 53 -3.40 20.39 7.59
N TYR A 54 -2.72 19.91 6.56
CA TYR A 54 -2.32 20.71 5.40
C TYR A 54 -3.28 20.58 4.21
N GLN A 55 -4.45 19.97 4.41
CA GLN A 55 -5.50 19.81 3.38
C GLN A 55 -4.98 19.14 2.09
N THR A 56 -4.06 18.21 2.24
CA THR A 56 -3.48 17.42 1.16
C THR A 56 -4.20 16.07 1.06
N SER A 57 -4.63 15.66 -0.13
CA SER A 57 -5.25 14.34 -0.33
C SER A 57 -4.27 13.23 -0.01
N PHE A 58 -4.67 12.25 0.80
CA PHE A 58 -3.82 11.12 1.15
C PHE A 58 -4.15 9.90 0.29
N ILE A 59 -3.18 9.44 -0.51
CA ILE A 59 -3.29 8.27 -1.38
C ILE A 59 -2.31 7.20 -0.91
N LEU A 60 -2.82 5.98 -0.71
CA LEU A 60 -2.07 4.89 -0.09
C LEU A 60 -1.83 3.75 -1.08
N ASP A 61 -0.58 3.45 -1.38
CA ASP A 61 -0.23 2.13 -1.89
C ASP A 61 -0.24 1.14 -0.71
N GLY A 62 -1.33 0.41 -0.58
CA GLY A 62 -1.56 -0.61 0.43
C GLY A 62 -1.35 -2.03 -0.08
N ILE A 63 -0.71 -2.20 -1.24
CA ILE A 63 -0.57 -3.51 -1.93
C ILE A 63 0.00 -4.58 -0.99
N THR A 64 0.98 -4.25 -0.17
CA THR A 64 1.65 -5.21 0.72
C THR A 64 1.36 -4.97 2.20
N SER A 65 0.41 -4.11 2.53
CA SER A 65 -0.01 -3.83 3.90
C SER A 65 -1.45 -4.27 4.18
N ILE A 66 -2.40 -3.96 3.28
CA ILE A 66 -3.83 -4.26 3.50
C ILE A 66 -4.03 -5.78 3.61
N GLY A 67 -4.58 -6.21 4.75
CA GLY A 67 -4.76 -7.63 5.10
C GLY A 67 -3.62 -8.24 5.92
N GLY A 68 -2.43 -7.62 5.95
CA GLY A 68 -1.27 -8.08 6.73
C GLY A 68 -0.92 -7.19 7.91
N LEU A 69 -1.33 -5.92 7.86
CA LEU A 69 -1.13 -4.89 8.88
C LEU A 69 -2.47 -4.26 9.28
N PRO A 70 -2.57 -3.64 10.46
CA PRO A 70 -3.66 -2.75 10.78
C PRO A 70 -3.68 -1.58 9.78
N VAL A 71 -4.77 -1.45 9.04
CA VAL A 71 -5.03 -0.33 8.12
C VAL A 71 -6.48 0.10 8.30
N ASP A 72 -6.69 1.36 8.67
CA ASP A 72 -8.01 1.97 8.78
C ASP A 72 -8.11 3.16 7.83
N LEU A 73 -8.62 2.90 6.63
CA LEU A 73 -8.73 3.92 5.58
C LEU A 73 -9.67 5.06 5.98
N THR A 74 -10.67 4.76 6.79
CA THR A 74 -11.65 5.76 7.25
C THR A 74 -11.07 6.66 8.34
N ALA A 75 -10.49 6.07 9.39
CA ALA A 75 -9.87 6.82 10.48
C ALA A 75 -8.70 7.68 9.99
N TRP A 76 -7.95 7.20 9.00
CA TRP A 76 -6.85 7.94 8.38
C TRP A 76 -7.29 8.93 7.29
N ASN A 77 -8.59 8.99 6.98
CA ASN A 77 -9.14 9.83 5.92
C ASN A 77 -8.40 9.64 4.57
N VAL A 78 -8.09 8.38 4.22
CA VAL A 78 -7.46 8.02 2.95
C VAL A 78 -8.44 8.28 1.82
N GLU A 79 -8.05 9.05 0.81
CA GLU A 79 -8.92 9.34 -0.33
C GLU A 79 -8.97 8.20 -1.34
N ALA A 80 -7.83 7.54 -1.56
CA ALA A 80 -7.75 6.34 -2.37
C ALA A 80 -6.66 5.40 -1.87
N ALA A 81 -6.92 4.10 -1.95
CA ALA A 81 -5.95 3.06 -1.62
C ALA A 81 -6.01 1.92 -2.63
N ALA A 82 -4.84 1.39 -3.01
CA ALA A 82 -4.74 0.22 -3.86
C ALA A 82 -4.31 -1.00 -3.07
N MET A 83 -4.83 -2.19 -3.43
CA MET A 83 -4.40 -3.47 -2.88
C MET A 83 -4.32 -4.54 -3.96
N GLY A 84 -3.37 -5.47 -3.83
CA GLY A 84 -3.18 -6.60 -4.74
C GLY A 84 -3.62 -7.91 -4.10
N ALA A 85 -4.41 -8.70 -4.83
CA ALA A 85 -4.93 -9.97 -4.33
C ALA A 85 -3.82 -10.96 -3.91
N GLN A 86 -2.73 -11.03 -4.66
CA GLN A 86 -1.64 -12.00 -4.47
C GLN A 86 -0.68 -11.65 -3.30
N LYS A 87 -0.91 -10.57 -2.60
CA LYS A 87 -0.09 -10.14 -1.46
C LYS A 87 -0.70 -10.60 -0.13
N CYS A 88 -0.94 -9.70 0.79
CA CYS A 88 -1.38 -10.05 2.14
C CYS A 88 -2.75 -10.74 2.22
N THR A 89 -3.58 -10.65 1.19
CA THR A 89 -4.86 -11.37 1.13
C THR A 89 -4.77 -12.76 0.53
N ALA A 90 -3.57 -13.21 0.11
CA ALA A 90 -3.27 -14.57 -0.37
C ALA A 90 -4.16 -15.06 -1.53
N GLY A 91 -4.66 -14.13 -2.34
CA GLY A 91 -5.44 -14.44 -3.55
C GLY A 91 -4.56 -14.69 -4.78
N PRO A 92 -5.16 -14.96 -5.94
CA PRO A 92 -4.43 -15.13 -7.19
C PRO A 92 -3.86 -13.81 -7.70
N SER A 93 -2.72 -13.86 -8.42
CA SER A 93 -2.18 -12.71 -9.14
C SER A 93 -3.04 -12.36 -10.35
N GLY A 94 -3.08 -11.07 -10.70
CA GLY A 94 -3.80 -10.58 -11.88
C GLY A 94 -5.13 -9.90 -11.58
N ILE A 95 -5.46 -9.72 -10.30
CA ILE A 95 -6.62 -8.92 -9.85
C ILE A 95 -6.19 -8.01 -8.70
N ALA A 96 -6.75 -6.81 -8.67
CA ALA A 96 -6.51 -5.80 -7.65
C ALA A 96 -7.82 -5.10 -7.27
N ALA A 97 -7.84 -4.43 -6.12
CA ALA A 97 -8.94 -3.56 -5.73
C ALA A 97 -8.43 -2.15 -5.44
N ILE A 98 -9.30 -1.18 -5.66
CA ILE A 98 -9.12 0.21 -5.28
C ILE A 98 -10.27 0.57 -4.35
N ALA A 99 -9.94 1.02 -3.15
CA ALA A 99 -10.88 1.68 -2.24
C ALA A 99 -10.72 3.20 -2.42
N PHE A 100 -11.82 3.94 -2.45
CA PHE A 100 -11.79 5.40 -2.56
C PHE A 100 -13.03 6.03 -1.92
N ASN A 101 -12.90 7.29 -1.50
CA ASN A 101 -14.01 8.05 -0.97
C ASN A 101 -14.70 8.90 -2.06
N SER A 102 -15.85 9.52 -1.70
CA SER A 102 -16.63 10.34 -2.63
C SER A 102 -15.83 11.53 -3.18
N ARG A 103 -14.99 12.18 -2.35
CA ARG A 103 -14.18 13.33 -2.76
C ARG A 103 -13.19 12.96 -3.87
N PHE A 104 -12.52 11.82 -3.74
CA PHE A 104 -11.62 11.31 -4.79
C PHE A 104 -12.40 10.99 -6.08
N HIS A 105 -13.54 10.29 -5.94
CA HIS A 105 -14.41 9.97 -7.07
C HIS A 105 -14.85 11.22 -7.83
N ASP A 106 -15.39 12.24 -7.12
CA ASP A 106 -15.93 13.44 -7.74
C ASP A 106 -14.84 14.26 -8.44
N ARG A 107 -13.64 14.32 -7.84
CA ARG A 107 -12.48 14.97 -8.45
C ARG A 107 -12.07 14.27 -9.75
N CYS A 108 -11.95 12.97 -9.74
CA CYS A 108 -11.58 12.19 -10.94
C CYS A 108 -12.66 12.27 -12.02
N LYS A 109 -13.94 12.29 -11.63
CA LYS A 109 -15.05 12.49 -12.57
C LYS A 109 -14.96 13.87 -13.23
N ALA A 110 -14.74 14.94 -12.45
CA ALA A 110 -14.59 16.29 -12.99
C ALA A 110 -13.41 16.41 -13.97
N ILE A 111 -12.26 15.81 -13.65
CA ILE A 111 -11.09 15.79 -14.54
C ILE A 111 -11.40 15.03 -15.84
N LYS A 112 -12.10 13.91 -15.74
CA LYS A 112 -12.52 13.13 -16.92
C LYS A 112 -13.47 13.93 -17.83
N GLU A 113 -14.42 14.66 -17.25
CA GLU A 113 -15.39 15.49 -17.99
C GLU A 113 -14.71 16.68 -18.69
N GLN A 114 -13.59 17.19 -18.17
CA GLN A 114 -12.78 18.23 -18.80
C GLN A 114 -11.93 17.72 -19.98
N GLY A 115 -11.86 16.41 -20.18
CA GLY A 115 -11.09 15.79 -21.26
C GLY A 115 -9.58 15.73 -20.99
N ASP A 116 -9.12 16.10 -19.80
CA ASP A 116 -7.71 16.16 -19.43
C ASP A 116 -7.08 14.78 -19.13
N ILE A 117 -7.89 13.75 -19.06
CA ILE A 117 -7.38 12.39 -18.95
C ILE A 117 -7.62 11.69 -20.30
N ASN A 118 -6.54 11.38 -21.01
CA ASN A 118 -6.49 10.22 -21.89
C ASN A 118 -6.67 8.98 -21.03
N ALA A 119 -7.90 8.71 -20.62
CA ALA A 119 -8.24 7.58 -19.78
C ALA A 119 -7.75 6.33 -20.50
N LEU A 120 -6.79 5.66 -19.87
CA LEU A 120 -6.44 4.31 -20.29
C LEU A 120 -7.72 3.49 -20.21
N PHE A 121 -8.32 3.20 -21.36
CA PHE A 121 -9.64 2.60 -21.49
C PHE A 121 -9.91 1.48 -20.48
N TYR A 122 -8.92 0.60 -20.28
CA TYR A 122 -9.01 -0.53 -19.36
C TYR A 122 -8.89 -0.13 -17.87
N LEU A 123 -8.19 0.96 -17.58
CA LEU A 123 -7.94 1.45 -16.21
C LEU A 123 -8.89 2.60 -15.81
N ASP A 124 -9.96 2.82 -16.57
CA ASP A 124 -10.98 3.82 -16.27
C ASP A 124 -11.85 3.35 -15.09
N PHE A 125 -11.42 3.67 -13.86
CA PHE A 125 -12.14 3.27 -12.67
C PHE A 125 -13.51 3.98 -12.52
N ILE A 126 -13.70 5.17 -13.11
CA ILE A 126 -15.00 5.86 -13.13
C ILE A 126 -16.01 5.05 -13.91
N SER A 127 -15.61 4.54 -15.10
CA SER A 127 -16.47 3.63 -15.88
C SER A 127 -16.71 2.31 -15.14
N ALA A 128 -15.67 1.76 -14.49
CA ALA A 128 -15.79 0.53 -13.71
C ALA A 128 -16.76 0.70 -12.52
N TYR A 129 -16.64 1.81 -11.78
CA TYR A 129 -17.53 2.13 -10.67
C TYR A 129 -18.98 2.34 -11.12
N SER A 130 -19.19 3.11 -12.20
CA SER A 130 -20.53 3.34 -12.76
C SER A 130 -21.21 2.03 -13.17
N LYS A 131 -20.47 1.16 -13.88
CA LYS A 131 -21.00 -0.15 -14.29
C LYS A 131 -21.22 -1.09 -13.10
N GLY A 132 -20.36 -1.03 -12.09
CA GLY A 132 -20.52 -1.80 -10.85
C GLY A 132 -21.81 -1.45 -10.10
N ASN A 133 -22.25 -0.19 -10.13
CA ASN A 133 -23.53 0.23 -9.55
C ASN A 133 -24.75 -0.36 -10.30
N ASP A 134 -24.57 -0.76 -11.56
CA ASP A 134 -25.58 -1.43 -12.38
C ASP A 134 -25.44 -2.97 -12.35
N ASP A 135 -24.64 -3.53 -11.42
CA ASP A 135 -24.26 -4.95 -11.35
C ASP A 135 -23.61 -5.47 -12.64
N GLN A 136 -22.88 -4.60 -13.35
CA GLN A 136 -22.19 -4.90 -14.60
C GLN A 136 -20.71 -4.59 -14.52
N THR A 137 -19.97 -5.04 -15.53
CA THR A 137 -18.55 -4.71 -15.74
C THR A 137 -18.37 -4.02 -17.09
N PRO A 138 -17.45 -3.04 -17.23
CA PRO A 138 -17.24 -2.32 -18.48
C PRO A 138 -16.63 -3.19 -19.61
N TRP A 139 -16.03 -4.31 -19.24
CA TRP A 139 -15.44 -5.32 -20.13
C TRP A 139 -15.55 -6.71 -19.49
N THR A 140 -15.17 -7.76 -20.22
CA THR A 140 -15.22 -9.14 -19.72
C THR A 140 -14.38 -9.29 -18.44
N PRO A 141 -14.99 -9.64 -17.30
CA PRO A 141 -14.29 -9.75 -16.04
C PRO A 141 -13.45 -11.02 -15.94
N ALA A 142 -12.38 -10.97 -15.15
CA ALA A 142 -11.55 -12.11 -14.81
C ALA A 142 -12.24 -12.98 -13.74
N ILE A 143 -13.33 -13.67 -14.10
CA ILE A 143 -14.22 -14.40 -13.17
C ILE A 143 -13.44 -15.39 -12.29
N ASN A 144 -12.55 -16.19 -12.88
CA ASN A 144 -11.78 -17.19 -12.14
C ASN A 144 -10.90 -16.55 -11.07
N LEU A 145 -10.30 -15.39 -11.37
CA LEU A 145 -9.48 -14.65 -10.40
C LEU A 145 -10.34 -14.07 -9.28
N ALA A 146 -11.52 -13.53 -9.62
CA ALA A 146 -12.46 -12.99 -8.64
C ALA A 146 -12.96 -14.09 -7.69
N MET A 147 -13.32 -15.26 -8.23
CA MET A 147 -13.73 -16.41 -7.41
C MET A 147 -12.60 -16.91 -6.51
N GLY A 148 -11.39 -17.04 -7.04
CA GLY A 148 -10.21 -17.43 -6.26
C GLY A 148 -9.89 -16.42 -5.15
N TRP A 149 -10.01 -15.11 -5.44
CA TRP A 149 -9.81 -14.10 -4.43
C TRP A 149 -10.92 -14.09 -3.38
N SER A 150 -12.18 -14.28 -3.78
CA SER A 150 -13.30 -14.43 -2.85
C SER A 150 -13.08 -15.58 -1.87
N ALA A 151 -12.60 -16.74 -2.33
CA ALA A 151 -12.25 -17.86 -1.47
C ALA A 151 -11.14 -17.50 -0.46
N ALA A 152 -10.08 -16.83 -0.92
CA ALA A 152 -8.99 -16.36 -0.05
C ALA A 152 -9.47 -15.34 1.00
N LEU A 153 -10.34 -14.41 0.61
CA LEU A 153 -10.95 -13.43 1.53
C LEU A 153 -11.85 -14.09 2.57
N ASN A 154 -12.57 -15.16 2.21
CA ASN A 154 -13.35 -15.93 3.18
C ASN A 154 -12.44 -16.60 4.22
N THR A 155 -11.33 -17.21 3.80
CA THR A 155 -10.34 -17.77 4.73
C THR A 155 -9.77 -16.69 5.66
N LEU A 156 -9.46 -15.51 5.13
CA LEU A 156 -9.00 -14.38 5.93
C LEU A 156 -10.06 -13.90 6.93
N LYS A 157 -11.32 -13.87 6.51
CA LYS A 157 -12.45 -13.51 7.37
C LYS A 157 -12.66 -14.52 8.50
N GLU A 158 -12.50 -15.82 8.22
CA GLU A 158 -12.58 -16.90 9.22
C GLU A 158 -11.43 -16.82 10.22
N GLU A 159 -10.20 -16.56 9.78
CA GLU A 159 -9.05 -16.32 10.65
C GLU A 159 -9.26 -15.09 11.54
N GLY A 160 -9.82 -14.04 10.98
CA GLY A 160 -10.00 -12.73 11.59
C GLY A 160 -8.75 -11.85 11.49
N LEU A 161 -8.95 -10.56 11.15
CA LEU A 161 -7.86 -9.63 10.89
C LEU A 161 -6.88 -9.47 12.06
N ALA A 162 -7.37 -9.36 13.28
CA ALA A 162 -6.50 -9.20 14.46
C ALA A 162 -5.55 -10.41 14.64
N LYS A 163 -6.06 -11.64 14.51
CA LYS A 163 -5.23 -12.85 14.57
C LYS A 163 -4.25 -12.94 13.41
N ARG A 164 -4.69 -12.50 12.22
CA ARG A 164 -3.84 -12.43 11.03
C ARG A 164 -2.65 -11.49 11.27
N TRP A 165 -2.89 -10.29 11.77
CA TRP A 165 -1.84 -9.31 12.05
C TRP A 165 -0.86 -9.81 13.11
N GLU A 166 -1.37 -10.38 14.20
CA GLU A 166 -0.54 -11.01 15.24
C GLU A 166 0.33 -12.13 14.66
N ARG A 167 -0.24 -13.01 13.84
CA ARG A 167 0.50 -14.08 13.18
C ARG A 167 1.58 -13.55 12.24
N CYS A 168 1.27 -12.55 11.41
CA CYS A 168 2.26 -11.90 10.54
C CYS A 168 3.41 -11.31 11.36
N HIS A 169 3.10 -10.58 12.42
CA HIS A 169 4.09 -9.98 13.32
C HIS A 169 5.00 -11.04 13.97
N ASN A 170 4.41 -12.10 14.53
CA ASN A 170 5.16 -13.16 15.20
C ASN A 170 6.07 -13.91 14.22
N LEU A 171 5.59 -14.22 13.02
CA LEU A 171 6.40 -14.87 11.98
C LEU A 171 7.55 -13.97 11.52
N SER A 172 7.28 -12.69 11.28
CA SER A 172 8.30 -11.72 10.87
C SER A 172 9.39 -11.58 11.94
N ASN A 173 9.00 -11.43 13.21
CA ASN A 173 9.94 -11.35 14.32
C ASN A 173 10.81 -12.63 14.44
N GLY A 174 10.19 -13.80 14.32
CA GLY A 174 10.93 -15.06 14.34
C GLY A 174 11.97 -15.15 13.22
N VAL A 175 11.60 -14.77 12.00
CA VAL A 175 12.53 -14.74 10.86
C VAL A 175 13.62 -13.70 11.06
N GLN A 176 13.29 -12.49 11.51
CA GLN A 176 14.25 -11.41 11.75
C GLN A 176 15.29 -11.82 12.82
N ASN A 177 14.84 -12.41 13.92
CA ASN A 177 15.74 -12.90 14.98
C ASN A 177 16.67 -13.99 14.45
N LEU A 178 16.12 -14.99 13.74
CA LEU A 178 16.91 -16.06 13.14
C LEU A 178 18.00 -15.51 12.19
N PHE A 179 17.66 -14.58 11.32
CA PHE A 179 18.64 -13.99 10.41
C PHE A 179 19.70 -13.16 11.15
N SER A 180 19.31 -12.43 12.19
CA SER A 180 20.26 -11.69 13.04
C SER A 180 21.21 -12.65 13.76
N ASP A 181 20.71 -13.76 14.31
CA ASP A 181 21.51 -14.79 14.99
C ASP A 181 22.50 -15.49 14.03
N LEU A 182 22.12 -15.61 12.76
CA LEU A 182 22.98 -16.14 11.70
C LEU A 182 23.98 -15.10 11.14
N GLY A 183 24.01 -13.89 11.69
CA GLY A 183 24.93 -12.83 11.28
C GLY A 183 24.54 -12.07 10.02
N PHE A 184 23.28 -12.16 9.58
CA PHE A 184 22.77 -11.30 8.49
C PHE A 184 22.42 -9.93 9.03
N GLU A 185 22.69 -8.93 8.23
CA GLU A 185 22.32 -7.55 8.51
C GLU A 185 20.93 -7.24 7.94
N LEU A 186 19.99 -6.86 8.82
CA LEU A 186 18.65 -6.48 8.39
C LEU A 186 18.68 -5.03 7.90
N LEU A 187 18.14 -4.79 6.72
CA LEU A 187 18.22 -3.49 6.05
C LEU A 187 17.44 -2.40 6.78
N ALA A 188 16.23 -2.73 7.27
CA ALA A 188 15.36 -1.77 7.94
C ALA A 188 15.74 -1.59 9.41
N ASP A 189 15.65 -0.35 9.91
CA ASP A 189 15.76 -0.04 11.33
C ASP A 189 14.71 -0.79 12.16
N LEU A 190 15.06 -1.20 13.36
CA LEU A 190 14.21 -2.06 14.21
C LEU A 190 12.79 -1.54 14.40
N SER A 191 12.64 -0.23 14.62
CA SER A 191 11.34 0.40 14.87
C SER A 191 10.44 0.52 13.65
N GLN A 192 10.97 0.25 12.45
CA GLN A 192 10.30 0.48 11.18
C GLN A 192 10.19 -0.79 10.33
N ARG A 193 10.59 -1.93 10.89
CA ARG A 193 10.55 -3.21 10.19
C ARG A 193 9.15 -3.65 9.88
N SER A 194 8.98 -4.08 8.63
CA SER A 194 7.72 -4.62 8.15
C SER A 194 7.38 -5.95 8.83
N PRO A 195 6.13 -6.14 9.29
CA PRO A 195 5.67 -7.44 9.76
C PRO A 195 5.25 -8.40 8.64
N THR A 196 5.34 -7.99 7.38
CA THR A 196 4.98 -8.82 6.21
C THR A 196 6.11 -9.03 5.21
N ALA A 197 7.25 -8.36 5.41
CA ALA A 197 8.43 -8.48 4.55
C ALA A 197 9.70 -8.35 5.37
N VAL A 198 10.70 -9.18 5.06
CA VAL A 198 12.04 -9.12 5.68
C VAL A 198 13.06 -8.91 4.57
N SER A 199 13.84 -7.85 4.68
CA SER A 199 14.93 -7.54 3.77
C SER A 199 16.26 -7.59 4.52
N TYR A 200 17.25 -8.26 3.94
CA TYR A 200 18.55 -8.43 4.57
C TYR A 200 19.68 -8.36 3.54
N THR A 201 20.88 -8.03 4.02
CA THR A 201 22.12 -8.11 3.23
C THR A 201 23.00 -9.23 3.74
N HIS A 202 23.60 -9.99 2.83
CA HIS A 202 24.61 -10.97 3.17
C HIS A 202 25.98 -10.26 3.29
N LEU A 203 26.81 -10.68 4.24
CA LEU A 203 28.16 -10.12 4.45
C LEU A 203 29.07 -10.16 3.21
N ARG A 204 28.73 -10.97 2.20
CA ARG A 204 29.41 -11.09 0.91
C ARG A 204 28.65 -10.51 -0.28
N ALA A 205 27.57 -9.77 -0.07
CA ALA A 205 26.73 -9.24 -1.16
C ALA A 205 27.45 -8.23 -2.07
N HIS A 206 28.61 -7.72 -1.68
CA HIS A 206 29.46 -6.87 -2.53
C HIS A 206 30.10 -7.62 -3.70
N GLU A 207 30.22 -8.96 -3.64
CA GLU A 207 30.83 -9.76 -4.70
C GLU A 207 29.82 -10.15 -5.79
N THR A 208 28.52 -10.11 -5.57
CA THR A 208 27.47 -10.52 -6.50
C THR A 208 26.83 -9.37 -7.28
N ARG A 209 27.18 -8.11 -7.04
CA ARG A 209 26.66 -6.95 -7.75
C ARG A 209 27.34 -6.62 -9.08
N ASN A 210 28.24 -7.44 -9.56
CA ASN A 210 29.00 -7.26 -10.81
C ASN A 210 28.56 -8.21 -11.92
N TYR A 211 27.27 -8.63 -11.95
CA TYR A 211 26.71 -9.36 -13.09
C TYR A 211 25.46 -8.67 -13.63
#